data_7c985040ff73bd35a871496761bc7008
#
_entry.id   7c985040ff73bd35a871496761bc7008
#
_cell.length_a   1.000
_cell.length_b   1.000
_cell.length_c   1.000
_cell.angle_alpha   90.00
_cell.angle_beta   90.00
_cell.angle_gamma   90.00
#
_symmetry.space_group_name_H-M   'P 1'
#
loop_
_entity.id
_entity.type
_entity.pdbx_description
1 polymer ?
#
loop_
_entity_poly.entity_id
_entity_poly.type
_entity_poly.pdbx_seq_one_letter_code
_entity_poly.pdbx_strand_id
1 'polypeptide(L)'
;YSPWLLKDMDRAVEEILKAVKEGLHIRVIGDYDVDGICSSYILTKGFQMLGAQVDTAIPHRIHDGYGLNEHLIEEAKREGVGMIVTCDNGIAAAPQIELANSLGMRVIVTDHHEVPYIEENGERKEQLPPALAVVDPKRSDCSYPFQGICGGVVALKVIQAITEKTGNPGLINIQDELLEFAALSTVCDVMELKDENRILVKEGLKRIQKGYNEGLKALME
;
A
#
# COMPACT_ATOMS: atom_id res chain seq x y z
N TYR A 1 11.23 -11.81 -3.70
CA TYR A 1 12.37 -10.88 -3.60
C TYR A 1 12.33 -10.12 -2.28
N SER A 2 13.48 -9.63 -1.83
CA SER A 2 13.57 -8.82 -0.61
C SER A 2 12.77 -7.52 -0.76
N PRO A 3 11.97 -7.13 0.25
CA PRO A 3 11.22 -5.89 0.22
C PRO A 3 12.12 -4.64 0.15
N TRP A 4 13.34 -4.74 0.65
CA TRP A 4 14.33 -3.65 0.69
C TRP A 4 14.86 -3.23 -0.69
N LEU A 5 14.57 -4.01 -1.75
CA LEU A 5 14.90 -3.66 -3.13
C LEU A 5 13.92 -2.64 -3.73
N LEU A 6 12.74 -2.46 -3.12
CA LEU A 6 11.81 -1.39 -3.49
C LEU A 6 12.39 -0.05 -3.04
N LYS A 7 12.44 0.90 -3.96
CA LYS A 7 12.95 2.25 -3.67
C LYS A 7 12.11 2.91 -2.57
N ASP A 8 12.76 3.67 -1.70
CA ASP A 8 12.19 4.36 -0.52
C ASP A 8 11.56 3.43 0.54
N MET A 9 11.70 2.10 0.44
CA MET A 9 11.15 1.17 1.43
C MET A 9 11.73 1.42 2.83
N ASP A 10 13.02 1.66 2.93
CA ASP A 10 13.71 1.98 4.18
C ASP A 10 13.11 3.22 4.85
N ARG A 11 12.96 4.29 4.08
CA ARG A 11 12.37 5.56 4.53
C ARG A 11 10.90 5.40 4.92
N ALA A 12 10.11 4.67 4.11
CA ALA A 12 8.72 4.38 4.42
C ALA A 12 8.57 3.65 5.77
N VAL A 13 9.37 2.61 5.98
CA VAL A 13 9.37 1.84 7.23
C VAL A 13 9.78 2.71 8.43
N GLU A 14 10.82 3.52 8.29
CA GLU A 14 11.28 4.41 9.37
C GLU A 14 10.21 5.43 9.77
N GLU A 15 9.58 6.09 8.79
CA GLU A 15 8.52 7.09 9.06
C GLU A 15 7.25 6.46 9.64
N ILE A 16 6.86 5.26 9.20
CA ILE A 16 5.73 4.52 9.79
C ILE A 16 6.03 4.16 11.25
N LEU A 17 7.18 3.55 11.53
CA LEU A 17 7.56 3.19 12.89
C LEU A 17 7.68 4.40 13.82
N LYS A 18 8.15 5.52 13.29
CA LYS A 18 8.19 6.80 14.01
C LYS A 18 6.80 7.31 14.33
N ALA A 19 5.87 7.28 13.36
CA ALA A 19 4.48 7.69 13.55
C ALA A 19 3.79 6.81 14.62
N VAL A 20 4.00 5.49 14.59
CA VAL A 20 3.48 4.57 15.61
C VAL A 20 4.04 4.93 17.00
N LYS A 21 5.36 5.16 17.11
CA LYS A 21 6.00 5.54 18.37
C LYS A 21 5.51 6.90 18.91
N GLU A 22 5.22 7.84 18.03
CA GLU A 22 4.66 9.16 18.36
C GLU A 22 3.16 9.10 18.71
N GLY A 23 2.50 7.94 18.51
CA GLY A 23 1.06 7.77 18.74
C GLY A 23 0.19 8.54 17.72
N LEU A 24 0.71 8.79 16.52
CA LEU A 24 -0.06 9.44 15.47
C LEU A 24 -1.19 8.55 14.98
N HIS A 25 -2.34 9.18 14.72
CA HIS A 25 -3.42 8.53 13.98
C HIS A 25 -2.99 8.36 12.51
N ILE A 26 -2.91 7.11 12.04
CA ILE A 26 -2.55 6.75 10.68
C ILE A 26 -3.83 6.39 9.93
N ARG A 27 -4.04 6.97 8.75
CA ARG A 27 -5.12 6.59 7.84
C ARG A 27 -4.55 5.92 6.60
N VAL A 28 -5.00 4.69 6.34
CA VAL A 28 -4.74 3.99 5.08
C VAL A 28 -5.82 4.41 4.07
N ILE A 29 -5.41 4.93 2.92
CA ILE A 29 -6.34 5.31 1.84
C ILE A 29 -6.07 4.43 0.63
N GLY A 30 -6.98 3.47 0.38
CA GLY A 30 -6.95 2.58 -0.77
C GLY A 30 -7.80 3.08 -1.92
N ASP A 31 -7.92 2.24 -2.95
CA ASP A 31 -8.94 2.41 -3.99
C ASP A 31 -10.14 1.49 -3.74
N TYR A 32 -11.20 1.66 -4.54
CA TYR A 32 -12.49 0.97 -4.36
C TYR A 32 -12.56 -0.40 -5.05
N ASP A 33 -11.54 -0.81 -5.81
CA ASP A 33 -11.49 -2.12 -6.44
C ASP A 33 -10.91 -3.20 -5.49
N VAL A 34 -10.78 -4.42 -5.99
CA VAL A 34 -10.32 -5.54 -5.15
C VAL A 34 -8.86 -5.37 -4.75
N ASP A 35 -8.01 -4.80 -5.61
CA ASP A 35 -6.61 -4.55 -5.29
C ASP A 35 -6.50 -3.49 -4.18
N GLY A 36 -7.20 -2.36 -4.30
CA GLY A 36 -7.23 -1.32 -3.27
C GLY A 36 -7.81 -1.81 -1.93
N ILE A 37 -8.87 -2.61 -1.96
CA ILE A 37 -9.48 -3.20 -0.74
C ILE A 37 -8.50 -4.17 -0.07
N CYS A 38 -7.89 -5.08 -0.82
CA CYS A 38 -6.92 -6.04 -0.29
C CYS A 38 -5.67 -5.35 0.25
N SER A 39 -5.14 -4.35 -0.48
CA SER A 39 -4.01 -3.53 -0.05
C SER A 39 -4.29 -2.81 1.26
N SER A 40 -5.48 -2.20 1.37
CA SER A 40 -5.93 -1.51 2.59
C SER A 40 -6.02 -2.48 3.77
N TYR A 41 -6.58 -3.67 3.56
CA TYR A 41 -6.64 -4.69 4.60
C TYR A 41 -5.23 -5.10 5.08
N ILE A 42 -4.32 -5.38 4.15
CA ILE A 42 -2.95 -5.80 4.46
C ILE A 42 -2.24 -4.77 5.33
N LEU A 43 -2.26 -3.49 4.92
CA LEU A 43 -1.61 -2.41 5.67
C LEU A 43 -2.27 -2.17 7.02
N THR A 44 -3.60 -2.06 7.05
CA THR A 44 -4.34 -1.79 8.30
C THR A 44 -4.13 -2.90 9.31
N LYS A 45 -4.24 -4.16 8.89
CA LYS A 45 -3.98 -5.31 9.76
C LYS A 45 -2.55 -5.33 10.29
N GLY A 46 -1.57 -5.08 9.42
CA GLY A 46 -0.17 -5.00 9.81
C GLY A 46 0.10 -3.87 10.81
N PHE A 47 -0.45 -2.68 10.59
CA PHE A 47 -0.28 -1.54 11.50
C PHE A 47 -0.99 -1.75 12.84
N GLN A 48 -2.16 -2.41 12.86
CA GLN A 48 -2.81 -2.83 14.10
C GLN A 48 -1.93 -3.76 14.93
N MET A 49 -1.22 -4.72 14.30
CA MET A 49 -0.29 -5.60 14.99
C MET A 49 0.93 -4.87 15.57
N LEU A 50 1.26 -3.69 15.06
CA LEU A 50 2.26 -2.79 15.64
C LEU A 50 1.74 -1.98 16.82
N GLY A 51 0.44 -2.03 17.09
CA GLY A 51 -0.22 -1.18 18.09
C GLY A 51 -0.48 0.25 17.61
N ALA A 52 -0.51 0.49 16.29
CA ALA A 52 -0.83 1.79 15.72
C ALA A 52 -2.31 2.14 15.96
N GLN A 53 -2.59 3.42 16.17
CA GLN A 53 -3.93 3.96 15.98
C GLN A 53 -4.14 4.12 14.47
N VAL A 54 -4.88 3.20 13.87
CA VAL A 54 -5.06 3.14 12.41
C VAL A 54 -6.50 2.90 12.02
N ASP A 55 -6.94 3.59 10.98
CA ASP A 55 -8.19 3.37 10.28
C ASP A 55 -7.99 3.34 8.76
N THR A 56 -9.08 3.10 8.03
CA THR A 56 -9.07 2.97 6.57
C THR A 56 -10.16 3.84 5.97
N ALA A 57 -9.83 4.57 4.91
CA ALA A 57 -10.79 5.25 4.05
C ALA A 57 -10.68 4.73 2.62
N ILE A 58 -11.82 4.53 1.98
CA ILE A 58 -11.92 4.11 0.57
C ILE A 58 -12.82 5.13 -0.14
N PRO A 59 -12.38 5.70 -1.27
CA PRO A 59 -13.18 6.66 -2.01
C PRO A 59 -14.49 6.04 -2.50
N HIS A 60 -15.57 6.81 -2.46
CA HIS A 60 -16.84 6.35 -3.00
C HIS A 60 -16.83 6.46 -4.52
N ARG A 61 -16.97 5.32 -5.20
CA ARG A 61 -16.82 5.17 -6.65
C ARG A 61 -17.57 6.21 -7.50
N ILE A 62 -18.76 6.64 -7.05
CA ILE A 62 -19.64 7.57 -7.80
C ILE A 62 -19.36 9.04 -7.44
N HIS A 63 -19.04 9.34 -6.18
CA HIS A 63 -18.97 10.70 -5.68
C HIS A 63 -17.57 11.25 -5.58
N ASP A 64 -16.58 10.40 -5.26
CA ASP A 64 -15.22 10.82 -4.96
C ASP A 64 -14.25 10.59 -6.13
N GLY A 65 -14.60 9.71 -7.07
CA GLY A 65 -13.70 9.31 -8.15
C GLY A 65 -12.65 8.28 -7.68
N TYR A 66 -11.53 8.24 -8.40
CA TYR A 66 -10.45 7.28 -8.17
C TYR A 66 -9.42 7.84 -7.18
N GLY A 67 -9.03 7.01 -6.20
CA GLY A 67 -7.88 7.24 -5.34
C GLY A 67 -7.98 8.43 -4.38
N LEU A 68 -6.83 8.98 -4.02
CA LEU A 68 -6.71 10.09 -3.09
C LEU A 68 -7.33 11.38 -3.66
N ASN A 69 -8.27 11.98 -2.93
CA ASN A 69 -8.96 13.22 -3.31
C ASN A 69 -9.01 14.24 -2.15
N GLU A 70 -9.38 15.49 -2.47
CA GLU A 70 -9.39 16.57 -1.49
C GLU A 70 -10.38 16.32 -0.33
N HIS A 71 -11.55 15.75 -0.62
CA HIS A 71 -12.55 15.44 0.40
C HIS A 71 -12.01 14.49 1.47
N LEU A 72 -11.35 13.39 1.07
CA LEU A 72 -10.73 12.43 2.00
C LEU A 72 -9.61 13.07 2.83
N ILE A 73 -8.85 14.01 2.24
CA ILE A 73 -7.79 14.73 2.94
C ILE A 73 -8.37 15.68 3.99
N GLU A 74 -9.40 16.45 3.63
CA GLU A 74 -10.08 17.36 4.56
C GLU A 74 -10.76 16.59 5.70
N GLU A 75 -11.39 15.45 5.39
CA GLU A 75 -11.95 14.55 6.40
C GLU A 75 -10.87 14.02 7.34
N ALA A 76 -9.77 13.51 6.80
CA ALA A 76 -8.62 13.06 7.58
C ALA A 76 -8.12 14.16 8.54
N LYS A 77 -8.03 15.40 8.05
CA LYS A 77 -7.63 16.54 8.88
C LYS A 77 -8.62 16.82 10.01
N ARG A 78 -9.93 16.79 9.73
CA ARG A 78 -10.98 17.00 10.75
C ARG A 78 -10.94 15.94 11.84
N GLU A 79 -10.56 14.71 11.48
CA GLU A 79 -10.51 13.56 12.39
C GLU A 79 -9.15 13.40 13.08
N GLY A 80 -8.24 14.37 12.91
CA GLY A 80 -6.97 14.40 13.63
C GLY A 80 -5.94 13.41 13.11
N VAL A 81 -6.06 12.96 11.86
CA VAL A 81 -5.07 12.11 11.20
C VAL A 81 -3.75 12.85 11.09
N GLY A 82 -2.67 12.21 11.55
CA GLY A 82 -1.31 12.76 11.49
C GLY A 82 -0.49 12.19 10.33
N MET A 83 -0.86 11.00 9.81
CA MET A 83 -0.20 10.37 8.68
C MET A 83 -1.21 9.69 7.76
N ILE A 84 -1.06 9.90 6.46
CA ILE A 84 -1.77 9.18 5.40
C ILE A 84 -0.78 8.19 4.77
N VAL A 85 -1.21 6.95 4.60
CA VAL A 85 -0.51 5.93 3.78
C VAL A 85 -1.45 5.53 2.67
N THR A 86 -1.13 5.87 1.43
CA THR A 86 -1.92 5.41 0.28
C THR A 86 -1.53 3.99 -0.10
N CYS A 87 -2.45 3.24 -0.68
CA CYS A 87 -2.16 1.95 -1.28
C CYS A 87 -3.00 1.73 -2.54
N ASP A 88 -2.34 1.22 -3.57
CA ASP A 88 -2.94 1.05 -4.91
C ASP A 88 -3.41 2.37 -5.54
N ASN A 89 -2.89 3.48 -5.07
CA ASN A 89 -3.08 4.82 -5.61
C ASN A 89 -2.04 5.79 -5.05
N GLY A 90 -2.01 7.01 -5.56
CA GLY A 90 -1.23 8.10 -5.02
C GLY A 90 -0.05 8.54 -5.88
N ILE A 91 0.48 7.69 -6.77
CA ILE A 91 1.63 8.05 -7.62
C ILE A 91 1.34 9.27 -8.51
N ALA A 92 0.10 9.46 -8.93
CA ALA A 92 -0.34 10.59 -9.75
C ALA A 92 -1.04 11.71 -8.96
N ALA A 93 -1.09 11.62 -7.61
CA ALA A 93 -1.87 12.51 -6.75
C ALA A 93 -1.03 13.67 -6.16
N ALA A 94 -0.08 14.22 -6.92
CA ALA A 94 0.81 15.27 -6.44
C ALA A 94 0.06 16.48 -5.83
N PRO A 95 -0.98 17.07 -6.45
CA PRO A 95 -1.72 18.19 -5.87
C PRO A 95 -2.40 17.84 -4.53
N GLN A 96 -2.96 16.63 -4.43
CA GLN A 96 -3.63 16.16 -3.23
C GLN A 96 -2.63 15.94 -2.08
N ILE A 97 -1.44 15.43 -2.40
CA ILE A 97 -0.37 15.24 -1.41
C ILE A 97 0.20 16.60 -0.97
N GLU A 98 0.31 17.58 -1.86
CA GLU A 98 0.65 18.97 -1.49
C GLU A 98 -0.37 19.55 -0.51
N LEU A 99 -1.67 19.35 -0.75
CA LEU A 99 -2.72 19.76 0.16
C LEU A 99 -2.56 19.10 1.54
N ALA A 100 -2.37 17.76 1.59
CA ALA A 100 -2.17 17.04 2.84
C ALA A 100 -0.95 17.57 3.62
N ASN A 101 0.17 17.79 2.93
CA ASN A 101 1.37 18.40 3.51
C ASN A 101 1.11 19.81 4.07
N SER A 102 0.38 20.65 3.33
CA SER A 102 0.02 22.01 3.76
C SER A 102 -0.84 22.04 5.03
N LEU A 103 -1.65 20.98 5.22
CA LEU A 103 -2.46 20.77 6.41
C LEU A 103 -1.67 20.12 7.57
N GLY A 104 -0.38 19.86 7.40
CA GLY A 104 0.51 19.31 8.41
C GLY A 104 0.44 17.80 8.58
N MET A 105 -0.14 17.06 7.64
CA MET A 105 -0.14 15.60 7.63
C MET A 105 1.10 15.08 6.89
N ARG A 106 1.65 13.96 7.36
CA ARG A 106 2.72 13.20 6.67
C ARG A 106 2.09 12.27 5.65
N VAL A 107 2.70 12.12 4.47
CA VAL A 107 2.17 11.22 3.44
C VAL A 107 3.24 10.23 3.00
N ILE A 108 2.87 8.96 2.93
CA ILE A 108 3.63 7.88 2.30
C ILE A 108 2.77 7.31 1.18
N VAL A 109 3.35 7.15 0.00
CA VAL A 109 2.70 6.52 -1.15
C VAL A 109 3.21 5.11 -1.30
N THR A 110 2.28 4.14 -1.40
CA THR A 110 2.56 2.79 -1.90
C THR A 110 1.65 2.53 -3.09
N ASP A 111 2.23 2.30 -4.25
CA ASP A 111 1.51 2.19 -5.51
C ASP A 111 2.23 1.23 -6.46
N HIS A 112 1.60 0.88 -7.58
CA HIS A 112 2.17 0.06 -8.64
C HIS A 112 1.79 0.56 -10.05
N HIS A 113 1.13 1.71 -10.13
CA HIS A 113 0.74 2.34 -11.39
C HIS A 113 1.92 3.02 -12.09
N GLU A 114 1.75 3.33 -13.38
CA GLU A 114 2.79 4.04 -14.14
C GLU A 114 3.08 5.41 -13.55
N VAL A 115 4.37 5.70 -13.37
CA VAL A 115 4.80 7.00 -12.84
C VAL A 115 4.52 8.08 -13.89
N PRO A 116 3.79 9.16 -13.54
CA PRO A 116 3.59 10.29 -14.45
C PRO A 116 4.92 10.90 -14.89
N TYR A 117 5.00 11.37 -16.10
CA TYR A 117 6.20 12.00 -16.62
C TYR A 117 5.87 13.22 -17.50
N ILE A 118 6.83 14.12 -17.63
CA ILE A 118 6.85 15.18 -18.62
C ILE A 118 7.94 14.91 -19.66
N GLU A 119 7.73 15.37 -20.87
CA GLU A 119 8.79 15.37 -21.89
C GLU A 119 9.50 16.73 -21.86
N GLU A 120 10.78 16.72 -21.54
CA GLU A 120 11.63 17.90 -21.53
C GLU A 120 12.88 17.63 -22.38
N ASN A 121 13.08 18.43 -23.44
CA ASN A 121 14.20 18.29 -24.39
C ASN A 121 14.32 16.90 -25.05
N GLY A 122 13.19 16.18 -25.22
CA GLY A 122 13.16 14.82 -25.79
C GLY A 122 13.48 13.71 -24.80
N GLU A 123 13.63 14.03 -23.52
CA GLU A 123 13.81 13.06 -22.45
C GLU A 123 12.55 13.00 -21.56
N ARG A 124 12.23 11.79 -21.07
CA ARG A 124 11.16 11.58 -20.10
C ARG A 124 11.68 11.84 -18.70
N LYS A 125 11.03 12.75 -17.99
CA LYS A 125 11.33 13.10 -16.60
C LYS A 125 10.13 12.73 -15.73
N GLU A 126 10.30 11.71 -14.89
CA GLU A 126 9.28 11.27 -13.96
C GLU A 126 8.87 12.38 -12.99
N GLN A 127 7.58 12.42 -12.67
CA GLN A 127 6.97 13.39 -11.76
C GLN A 127 6.48 12.65 -10.53
N LEU A 128 7.36 12.49 -9.53
CA LEU A 128 6.97 11.87 -8.26
C LEU A 128 6.18 12.86 -7.40
N PRO A 129 5.15 12.39 -6.68
CA PRO A 129 4.41 13.23 -5.73
C PRO A 129 5.31 13.61 -4.54
N PRO A 130 5.05 14.78 -3.89
CA PRO A 130 5.86 15.29 -2.79
C PRO A 130 5.56 14.59 -1.45
N ALA A 131 5.55 13.25 -1.44
CA ALA A 131 5.40 12.42 -0.26
C ALA A 131 6.74 12.23 0.46
N LEU A 132 6.70 11.82 1.73
CA LEU A 132 7.92 11.49 2.50
C LEU A 132 8.66 10.28 1.91
N ALA A 133 7.91 9.32 1.41
CA ALA A 133 8.42 8.16 0.70
C ALA A 133 7.42 7.75 -0.40
N VAL A 134 7.94 7.26 -1.51
CA VAL A 134 7.14 6.76 -2.64
C VAL A 134 7.64 5.36 -2.99
N VAL A 135 6.91 4.35 -2.55
CA VAL A 135 7.24 2.94 -2.80
C VAL A 135 6.45 2.47 -4.00
N ASP A 136 7.12 2.39 -5.14
CA ASP A 136 6.52 1.94 -6.39
C ASP A 136 7.57 1.19 -7.23
N PRO A 137 7.30 -0.07 -7.65
CA PRO A 137 8.25 -0.87 -8.43
C PRO A 137 8.51 -0.32 -9.83
N LYS A 138 7.62 0.54 -10.37
CA LYS A 138 7.73 1.08 -11.74
C LYS A 138 8.55 2.37 -11.84
N ARG A 139 9.01 2.91 -10.73
CA ARG A 139 9.95 4.04 -10.75
C ARG A 139 11.22 3.68 -11.50
N SER A 140 11.74 4.59 -12.31
CA SER A 140 12.97 4.38 -13.10
C SER A 140 14.21 4.18 -12.22
N ASP A 141 14.21 4.70 -10.98
CA ASP A 141 15.30 4.55 -10.01
C ASP A 141 15.09 3.35 -9.04
N CYS A 142 14.06 2.52 -9.27
CA CYS A 142 13.79 1.33 -8.47
C CYS A 142 14.57 0.11 -8.96
N SER A 143 15.23 -0.60 -8.04
CA SER A 143 16.01 -1.80 -8.35
C SER A 143 15.26 -3.11 -8.13
N TYR A 144 13.95 -3.05 -7.88
CA TYR A 144 13.14 -4.25 -7.66
C TYR A 144 13.07 -5.08 -8.95
N PRO A 145 13.41 -6.39 -8.89
CA PRO A 145 13.65 -7.18 -10.10
C PRO A 145 12.41 -7.45 -10.96
N PHE A 146 11.21 -7.39 -10.36
CA PHE A 146 9.96 -7.71 -11.04
C PHE A 146 8.92 -6.60 -10.82
N GLN A 147 8.80 -5.69 -11.78
CA GLN A 147 7.92 -4.52 -11.69
C GLN A 147 6.42 -4.86 -11.80
N GLY A 148 6.08 -6.07 -12.23
CA GLY A 148 4.70 -6.50 -12.49
C GLY A 148 3.94 -6.98 -11.24
N ILE A 149 4.19 -6.44 -10.07
CA ILE A 149 3.44 -6.71 -8.84
C ILE A 149 2.30 -5.71 -8.67
N CYS A 150 1.17 -6.14 -8.09
CA CYS A 150 0.01 -5.29 -7.79
C CYS A 150 0.15 -4.54 -6.47
N GLY A 151 -0.78 -3.62 -6.19
CA GLY A 151 -0.81 -2.82 -4.97
C GLY A 151 -0.82 -3.68 -3.69
N GLY A 152 -1.59 -4.79 -3.66
CA GLY A 152 -1.61 -5.72 -2.53
C GLY A 152 -0.27 -6.40 -2.28
N VAL A 153 0.50 -6.69 -3.32
CA VAL A 153 1.86 -7.22 -3.15
C VAL A 153 2.81 -6.13 -2.64
N VAL A 154 2.71 -4.89 -3.12
CA VAL A 154 3.49 -3.77 -2.56
C VAL A 154 3.17 -3.58 -1.07
N ALA A 155 1.90 -3.59 -0.69
CA ALA A 155 1.47 -3.53 0.71
C ALA A 155 2.03 -4.69 1.55
N LEU A 156 1.99 -5.92 1.02
CA LEU A 156 2.61 -7.08 1.68
C LEU A 156 4.12 -6.88 1.89
N LYS A 157 4.83 -6.32 0.89
CA LYS A 157 6.27 -6.02 1.01
C LYS A 157 6.56 -4.98 2.09
N VAL A 158 5.72 -3.96 2.25
CA VAL A 158 5.83 -3.01 3.37
C VAL A 158 5.74 -3.74 4.72
N ILE A 159 4.74 -4.60 4.89
CA ILE A 159 4.58 -5.34 6.15
C ILE A 159 5.73 -6.35 6.36
N GLN A 160 6.24 -6.98 5.30
CA GLN A 160 7.42 -7.84 5.39
C GLN A 160 8.65 -7.06 5.85
N ALA A 161 8.91 -5.89 5.27
CA ALA A 161 10.03 -5.02 5.67
C ALA A 161 9.92 -4.59 7.14
N ILE A 162 8.73 -4.18 7.59
CA ILE A 162 8.48 -3.85 8.99
C ILE A 162 8.70 -5.07 9.90
N THR A 163 8.23 -6.25 9.47
CA THR A 163 8.42 -7.50 10.22
C THR A 163 9.89 -7.84 10.40
N GLU A 164 10.68 -7.74 9.33
CA GLU A 164 12.14 -7.96 9.36
C GLU A 164 12.85 -6.94 10.26
N LYS A 165 12.44 -5.67 10.20
CA LYS A 165 13.04 -4.59 10.98
C LYS A 165 12.76 -4.71 12.48
N THR A 166 11.56 -5.15 12.85
CA THR A 166 11.09 -5.14 14.24
C THR A 166 11.16 -6.49 14.93
N GLY A 167 11.11 -7.59 14.18
CA GLY A 167 10.95 -8.94 14.72
C GLY A 167 9.63 -9.15 15.49
N ASN A 168 8.61 -8.31 15.23
CA ASN A 168 7.34 -8.35 15.95
C ASN A 168 6.62 -9.69 15.77
N PRO A 169 6.37 -10.48 16.85
CA PRO A 169 5.74 -11.80 16.76
C PRO A 169 4.32 -11.74 16.17
N GLY A 170 3.56 -10.68 16.42
CA GLY A 170 2.22 -10.51 15.86
C GLY A 170 2.26 -10.40 14.34
N LEU A 171 3.22 -9.65 13.80
CA LEU A 171 3.42 -9.53 12.34
C LEU A 171 3.89 -10.85 11.73
N ILE A 172 4.77 -11.58 12.40
CA ILE A 172 5.21 -12.90 11.92
C ILE A 172 4.01 -13.85 11.79
N ASN A 173 3.12 -13.85 12.76
CA ASN A 173 1.97 -14.77 12.81
C ASN A 173 0.92 -14.50 11.73
N ILE A 174 0.77 -13.25 11.26
CA ILE A 174 -0.25 -12.90 10.24
C ILE A 174 0.27 -12.98 8.79
N GLN A 175 1.55 -13.26 8.55
CA GLN A 175 2.12 -13.27 7.17
C GLN A 175 1.34 -14.20 6.24
N ASP A 176 0.90 -15.33 6.74
CA ASP A 176 0.15 -16.31 5.99
C ASP A 176 -1.24 -15.82 5.59
N GLU A 177 -1.92 -15.12 6.49
CA GLU A 177 -3.20 -14.46 6.21
C GLU A 177 -3.02 -13.34 5.18
N LEU A 178 -2.01 -12.49 5.34
CA LEU A 178 -1.76 -11.40 4.40
C LEU A 178 -1.44 -11.90 2.98
N LEU A 179 -0.80 -13.08 2.88
CA LEU A 179 -0.51 -13.71 1.59
C LEU A 179 -1.79 -14.11 0.83
N GLU A 180 -2.87 -14.50 1.53
CA GLU A 180 -4.16 -14.81 0.92
C GLU A 180 -4.71 -13.60 0.17
N PHE A 181 -4.67 -12.42 0.82
CA PHE A 181 -5.14 -11.18 0.23
C PHE A 181 -4.24 -10.66 -0.90
N ALA A 182 -2.92 -10.81 -0.78
CA ALA A 182 -2.00 -10.45 -1.87
C ALA A 182 -2.19 -11.35 -3.11
N ALA A 183 -2.52 -12.64 -2.91
CA ALA A 183 -2.83 -13.54 -4.00
C ALA A 183 -4.17 -13.18 -4.68
N LEU A 184 -5.20 -12.87 -3.89
CA LEU A 184 -6.50 -12.42 -4.40
C LEU A 184 -6.35 -11.13 -5.21
N SER A 185 -5.65 -10.17 -4.66
CA SER A 185 -5.27 -8.89 -5.27
C SER A 185 -4.62 -9.11 -6.65
N THR A 186 -3.56 -9.92 -6.69
CA THR A 186 -2.81 -10.23 -7.93
C THR A 186 -3.71 -10.80 -9.04
N VAL A 187 -4.65 -11.70 -8.67
CA VAL A 187 -5.57 -12.31 -9.64
C VAL A 187 -6.63 -11.33 -10.11
N CYS A 188 -7.22 -10.54 -9.19
CA CYS A 188 -8.30 -9.63 -9.51
C CYS A 188 -7.82 -8.40 -10.30
N ASP A 189 -6.58 -7.96 -10.08
CA ASP A 189 -5.94 -6.91 -10.87
C ASP A 189 -5.36 -7.41 -12.21
N VAL A 190 -5.64 -8.67 -12.54
CA VAL A 190 -5.29 -9.31 -13.81
C VAL A 190 -3.78 -9.27 -14.10
N MET A 191 -2.95 -9.34 -13.06
CA MET A 191 -1.50 -9.31 -13.20
C MET A 191 -0.97 -10.59 -13.84
N GLU A 192 0.12 -10.47 -14.61
CA GLU A 192 0.76 -11.64 -15.23
C GLU A 192 1.23 -12.65 -14.18
N LEU A 193 0.77 -13.92 -14.30
CA LEU A 193 1.12 -15.01 -13.38
C LEU A 193 2.49 -15.64 -13.74
N LYS A 194 3.52 -14.80 -13.73
CA LYS A 194 4.91 -15.20 -13.92
C LYS A 194 5.76 -14.73 -12.75
N ASP A 195 6.99 -15.19 -12.68
CA ASP A 195 7.98 -14.82 -11.66
C ASP A 195 7.40 -14.89 -10.23
N GLU A 196 7.56 -13.84 -9.42
CA GLU A 196 7.09 -13.77 -8.03
C GLU A 196 5.56 -13.92 -7.91
N ASN A 197 4.78 -13.32 -8.82
CA ASN A 197 3.33 -13.42 -8.82
C ASN A 197 2.84 -14.87 -8.87
N ARG A 198 3.48 -15.69 -9.70
CA ARG A 198 3.13 -17.13 -9.80
C ARG A 198 3.31 -17.86 -8.46
N ILE A 199 4.38 -17.52 -7.73
CA ILE A 199 4.68 -18.14 -6.44
C ILE A 199 3.65 -17.66 -5.40
N LEU A 200 3.42 -16.36 -5.31
CA LEU A 200 2.50 -15.75 -4.37
C LEU A 200 1.06 -16.27 -4.56
N VAL A 201 0.57 -16.27 -5.80
CA VAL A 201 -0.77 -16.77 -6.12
C VAL A 201 -0.90 -18.26 -5.82
N LYS A 202 0.08 -19.08 -6.21
CA LYS A 202 0.06 -20.52 -5.93
C LYS A 202 -0.03 -20.81 -4.43
N GLU A 203 0.77 -20.15 -3.62
CA GLU A 203 0.80 -20.39 -2.18
C GLU A 203 -0.42 -19.75 -1.48
N GLY A 204 -0.85 -18.57 -1.89
CA GLY A 204 -2.04 -17.92 -1.36
C GLY A 204 -3.33 -18.69 -1.63
N LEU A 205 -3.53 -19.18 -2.87
CA LEU A 205 -4.71 -20.00 -3.21
C LEU A 205 -4.79 -21.31 -2.40
N LYS A 206 -3.65 -21.97 -2.12
CA LYS A 206 -3.64 -23.14 -1.25
C LYS A 206 -4.11 -22.82 0.17
N ARG A 207 -3.87 -21.61 0.66
CA ARG A 207 -4.30 -21.14 1.98
C ARG A 207 -5.77 -20.79 1.98
N ILE A 208 -6.24 -20.04 0.99
CA ILE A 208 -7.65 -19.69 0.80
C ILE A 208 -8.50 -20.97 0.80
N GLN A 209 -8.08 -22.03 0.10
CA GLN A 209 -8.77 -23.33 0.08
C GLN A 209 -8.90 -24.00 1.45
N LYS A 210 -8.03 -23.68 2.41
CA LYS A 210 -8.11 -24.20 3.79
C LYS A 210 -9.17 -23.49 4.63
N GLY A 211 -9.67 -22.34 4.17
CA GLY A 211 -10.76 -21.62 4.80
C GLY A 211 -10.42 -21.03 6.17
N TYR A 212 -9.19 -20.59 6.39
CA TYR A 212 -8.76 -20.01 7.68
C TYR A 212 -9.35 -18.62 7.91
N ASN A 213 -9.51 -17.82 6.85
CA ASN A 213 -10.16 -16.52 6.95
C ASN A 213 -11.67 -16.68 6.75
N GLU A 214 -12.44 -16.38 7.81
CA GLU A 214 -13.92 -16.55 7.79
C GLU A 214 -14.60 -15.68 6.74
N GLY A 215 -14.09 -14.48 6.45
CA GLY A 215 -14.63 -13.59 5.42
C GLY A 215 -14.43 -14.16 4.02
N LEU A 216 -13.23 -14.65 3.69
CA LEU A 216 -12.95 -15.30 2.41
C LEU A 216 -13.73 -16.60 2.26
N LYS A 217 -13.87 -17.36 3.34
CA LYS A 217 -14.68 -18.59 3.36
C LYS A 217 -16.14 -18.28 3.02
N ALA A 218 -16.74 -17.28 3.65
CA ALA A 218 -18.11 -16.87 3.39
C ALA A 218 -18.34 -16.37 1.96
N LEU A 219 -17.32 -15.81 1.31
CA LEU A 219 -17.40 -15.41 -0.10
C LEU A 219 -17.37 -16.62 -1.06
N MET A 220 -16.84 -17.77 -0.63
CA MET A 220 -16.74 -18.99 -1.45
C MET A 220 -17.97 -19.89 -1.33
N GLU A 221 -18.81 -19.73 -0.31
CA GLU A 221 -20.07 -20.47 -0.08
C GLU A 221 -21.24 -19.85 -0.86
#